data_b503510fcb241c95ad97a99e86db4118
#
_entry.id   b503510fcb241c95ad97a99e86db4118
#
_cell.length_a   1.000
_cell.length_b   1.000
_cell.length_c   1.000
_cell.angle_alpha   90.00
_cell.angle_beta   90.00
_cell.angle_gamma   90.00
#
_symmetry.space_group_name_H-M   'P 1'
#
loop_
_entity.id
_entity.type
_entity.pdbx_description
1 polymer ?
#
loop_
_entity_poly.entity_id
_entity_poly.type
_entity_poly.pdbx_seq_one_letter_code
_entity_poly.pdbx_strand_id
1 'polypeptide(L)'
;MERLDKVIANRGAASRREVKTLVRQGRVLVDGIPAAAADMKVDAATAVITVDGVALESERHVYLLLHKPAGVLTATEDKRQPTVLDLIPPEMRRRELAPVGRLDKDTEGLLLLTDDGELTHRLLSPKYHVDKVYYARVEGVPDAADAAAFAEGLLLGDGLQCLPAKLEPLGGSECLVTLREGKFHQVKRMLASRGKPVLYLKRLAMGPLRLEPELAAGQCRFLTPEELSTLREACGL
;
A
#
# COMPACT_ATOMS: atom_id res chain seq x y z
N MET A 1 -7.48 -15.67 14.05
CA MET A 1 -7.26 -16.28 15.40
C MET A 1 -5.77 -16.36 15.67
N GLU A 2 -5.24 -15.58 16.60
CA GLU A 2 -3.83 -15.53 16.99
C GLU A 2 -3.66 -15.93 18.46
N ARG A 3 -2.41 -16.24 18.85
CA ARG A 3 -2.12 -16.53 20.27
C ARG A 3 -2.16 -15.25 21.08
N LEU A 4 -2.82 -15.27 22.24
CA LEU A 4 -2.97 -14.12 23.13
C LEU A 4 -1.64 -13.50 23.54
N ASP A 5 -0.61 -14.35 23.86
CA ASP A 5 0.72 -13.86 24.21
C ASP A 5 1.40 -13.08 23.07
N LYS A 6 1.16 -13.50 21.81
CA LYS A 6 1.66 -12.79 20.63
C LYS A 6 0.94 -11.45 20.45
N VAL A 7 -0.40 -11.44 20.57
CA VAL A 7 -1.21 -10.24 20.42
C VAL A 7 -0.82 -9.18 21.46
N ILE A 8 -0.71 -9.53 22.73
CA ILE A 8 -0.30 -8.60 23.80
C ILE A 8 1.12 -8.07 23.59
N ALA A 9 2.05 -8.94 23.16
CA ALA A 9 3.43 -8.52 22.89
C ALA A 9 3.53 -7.57 21.69
N ASN A 10 2.79 -7.83 20.63
CA ASN A 10 2.74 -6.96 19.45
C ASN A 10 2.17 -5.58 19.80
N ARG A 11 1.16 -5.52 20.70
CA ARG A 11 0.60 -4.26 21.20
C ARG A 11 1.51 -3.54 22.22
N GLY A 12 2.70 -4.07 22.48
CA GLY A 12 3.73 -3.41 23.32
C GLY A 12 3.42 -3.38 24.82
N ALA A 13 2.36 -4.06 25.28
CA ALA A 13 1.96 -4.00 26.69
C ALA A 13 2.84 -4.88 27.61
N ALA A 14 3.35 -6.02 27.12
CA ALA A 14 4.25 -6.92 27.83
C ALA A 14 4.95 -7.88 26.87
N SER A 15 6.13 -8.36 27.22
CA SER A 15 6.79 -9.45 26.48
C SER A 15 6.00 -10.76 26.60
N ARG A 16 6.14 -11.66 25.64
CA ARG A 16 5.48 -12.98 25.66
C ARG A 16 5.77 -13.79 26.95
N ARG A 17 6.93 -13.57 27.57
CA ARG A 17 7.29 -14.20 28.84
C ARG A 17 6.52 -13.59 30.01
N GLU A 18 6.39 -12.28 30.04
CA GLU A 18 5.64 -11.54 31.07
C GLU A 18 4.13 -11.83 30.98
N VAL A 19 3.58 -11.96 29.76
CA VAL A 19 2.17 -12.31 29.55
C VAL A 19 1.79 -13.62 30.25
N LYS A 20 2.68 -14.63 30.24
CA LYS A 20 2.43 -15.88 30.98
C LYS A 20 2.25 -15.67 32.49
N THR A 21 3.01 -14.74 33.05
CA THR A 21 2.92 -14.39 34.48
C THR A 21 1.66 -13.60 34.76
N LEU A 22 1.34 -12.61 33.91
CA LEU A 22 0.14 -11.79 34.02
C LEU A 22 -1.15 -12.61 33.94
N VAL A 23 -1.21 -13.57 33.00
CA VAL A 23 -2.36 -14.50 32.87
C VAL A 23 -2.51 -15.36 34.13
N ARG A 24 -1.43 -15.93 34.68
CA ARG A 24 -1.48 -16.71 35.95
C ARG A 24 -1.97 -15.89 37.16
N GLN A 25 -1.71 -14.58 37.13
CA GLN A 25 -2.12 -13.65 38.17
C GLN A 25 -3.57 -13.12 37.96
N GLY A 26 -4.26 -13.54 36.91
CA GLY A 26 -5.59 -13.04 36.57
C GLY A 26 -5.65 -11.60 36.09
N ARG A 27 -4.51 -11.02 35.70
CA ARG A 27 -4.37 -9.61 35.29
C ARG A 27 -4.66 -9.36 33.81
N VAL A 28 -4.97 -10.42 33.06
CA VAL A 28 -5.34 -10.35 31.64
C VAL A 28 -6.78 -10.79 31.48
N LEU A 29 -7.63 -9.93 30.91
CA LEU A 29 -9.00 -10.29 30.56
C LEU A 29 -9.14 -10.29 29.03
N VAL A 30 -9.98 -11.19 28.53
CA VAL A 30 -10.43 -11.23 27.12
C VAL A 30 -11.94 -11.16 27.14
N ASP A 31 -12.51 -10.12 26.53
CA ASP A 31 -13.94 -9.83 26.54
C ASP A 31 -14.54 -9.77 27.96
N GLY A 32 -13.77 -9.23 28.89
CA GLY A 32 -14.16 -9.12 30.30
C GLY A 32 -13.96 -10.39 31.14
N ILE A 33 -13.51 -11.50 30.55
CA ILE A 33 -13.30 -12.79 31.22
C ILE A 33 -11.78 -13.02 31.42
N PRO A 34 -11.33 -13.46 32.62
CA PRO A 34 -9.93 -13.80 32.85
C PRO A 34 -9.42 -14.83 31.83
N ALA A 35 -8.28 -14.53 31.21
CA ALA A 35 -7.67 -15.40 30.20
C ALA A 35 -7.29 -16.75 30.82
N ALA A 36 -7.73 -17.84 30.23
CA ALA A 36 -7.45 -19.20 30.71
C ALA A 36 -5.97 -19.61 30.52
N ALA A 37 -5.32 -19.16 29.46
CA ALA A 37 -3.94 -19.47 29.14
C ALA A 37 -3.33 -18.41 28.23
N ALA A 38 -2.01 -18.19 28.35
CA ALA A 38 -1.30 -17.20 27.54
C ALA A 38 -1.23 -17.58 26.03
N ASP A 39 -1.37 -18.87 25.73
CA ASP A 39 -1.34 -19.37 24.35
C ASP A 39 -2.73 -19.66 23.77
N MET A 40 -3.80 -19.32 24.51
CA MET A 40 -5.16 -19.37 23.95
C MET A 40 -5.26 -18.55 22.66
N LYS A 41 -6.12 -18.97 21.76
CA LYS A 41 -6.35 -18.27 20.50
C LYS A 41 -7.47 -17.26 20.67
N VAL A 42 -7.20 -16.04 20.27
CA VAL A 42 -8.14 -14.90 20.27
C VAL A 42 -8.27 -14.33 18.87
N ASP A 43 -9.38 -13.68 18.60
CA ASP A 43 -9.49 -12.86 17.41
C ASP A 43 -8.88 -11.48 17.71
N ALA A 44 -7.69 -11.22 17.17
CA ALA A 44 -6.97 -9.98 17.43
C ALA A 44 -7.72 -8.72 16.94
N ALA A 45 -8.62 -8.86 15.96
CA ALA A 45 -9.38 -7.74 15.41
C ALA A 45 -10.59 -7.34 16.27
N THR A 46 -11.23 -8.31 16.92
CA THR A 46 -12.52 -8.09 17.62
C THR A 46 -12.43 -8.22 19.13
N ALA A 47 -11.51 -9.05 19.67
CA ALA A 47 -11.39 -9.31 21.09
C ALA A 47 -10.96 -8.05 21.88
N VAL A 48 -11.72 -7.70 22.90
CA VAL A 48 -11.34 -6.66 23.87
C VAL A 48 -10.41 -7.28 24.90
N ILE A 49 -9.11 -6.97 24.78
CA ILE A 49 -8.09 -7.47 25.70
C ILE A 49 -7.74 -6.36 26.69
N THR A 50 -7.79 -6.66 28.01
CA THR A 50 -7.32 -5.75 29.04
C THR A 50 -6.12 -6.35 29.79
N VAL A 51 -5.16 -5.52 30.13
CA VAL A 51 -4.03 -5.86 31.00
C VAL A 51 -4.02 -4.86 32.14
N ASP A 52 -4.06 -5.33 33.38
CA ASP A 52 -4.14 -4.47 34.59
C ASP A 52 -5.33 -3.50 34.58
N GLY A 53 -6.45 -3.92 34.00
CA GLY A 53 -7.63 -3.07 33.86
C GLY A 53 -7.56 -2.03 32.73
N VAL A 54 -6.43 -1.92 32.02
CA VAL A 54 -6.27 -1.03 30.87
C VAL A 54 -6.59 -1.81 29.60
N ALA A 55 -7.57 -1.36 28.83
CA ALA A 55 -7.88 -1.95 27.54
C ALA A 55 -6.72 -1.72 26.55
N LEU A 56 -6.22 -2.81 26.00
CA LEU A 56 -5.28 -2.71 24.89
C LEU A 56 -6.06 -2.34 23.64
N GLU A 57 -5.66 -1.26 22.98
CA GLU A 57 -6.25 -0.91 21.70
C GLU A 57 -6.16 -2.13 20.77
N SER A 58 -7.24 -2.44 20.08
CA SER A 58 -7.20 -3.42 18.98
C SER A 58 -6.15 -2.95 17.98
N GLU A 59 -5.31 -3.85 17.46
CA GLU A 59 -4.43 -3.52 16.34
C GLU A 59 -5.29 -3.08 15.16
N ARG A 60 -5.64 -1.81 15.15
CA ARG A 60 -6.15 -1.19 13.93
C ARG A 60 -4.94 -0.94 13.06
N HIS A 61 -4.85 -1.69 11.98
CA HIS A 61 -3.87 -1.39 10.95
C HIS A 61 -3.99 0.08 10.54
N VAL A 62 -2.85 0.67 10.25
CA VAL A 62 -2.78 2.04 9.74
C VAL A 62 -2.82 2.01 8.22
N TYR A 63 -3.61 2.88 7.65
CA TYR A 63 -3.74 3.04 6.20
C TYR A 63 -3.56 4.51 5.85
N LEU A 64 -2.44 4.84 5.21
CA LEU A 64 -2.10 6.21 4.83
C LEU A 64 -2.04 6.34 3.32
N LEU A 65 -2.73 7.33 2.79
CA LEU A 65 -2.57 7.77 1.41
C LEU A 65 -1.55 8.91 1.40
N LEU A 66 -0.44 8.71 0.72
CA LEU A 66 0.62 9.69 0.52
C LEU A 66 0.61 10.16 -0.94
N HIS A 67 0.66 11.46 -1.16
CA HIS A 67 1.06 12.03 -2.44
C HIS A 67 2.59 12.06 -2.50
N LYS A 68 3.19 10.98 -3.00
CA LYS A 68 4.66 10.89 -3.10
C LYS A 68 5.19 11.95 -4.06
N PRO A 69 6.14 12.80 -3.65
CA PRO A 69 6.85 13.71 -4.55
C PRO A 69 7.95 12.99 -5.34
N ALA A 70 8.42 13.59 -6.41
CA ALA A 70 9.67 13.19 -7.05
C ALA A 70 10.89 13.38 -6.11
N GLY A 71 11.95 12.63 -6.37
CA GLY A 71 13.21 12.74 -5.63
C GLY A 71 13.31 11.88 -4.36
N VAL A 72 12.22 11.23 -3.93
CA VAL A 72 12.14 10.42 -2.71
C VAL A 72 12.04 8.94 -3.04
N LEU A 73 12.76 8.09 -2.31
CA LEU A 73 12.75 6.65 -2.50
C LEU A 73 11.49 6.01 -1.91
N THR A 74 10.91 5.04 -2.61
CA THR A 74 9.88 4.16 -2.06
C THR A 74 10.55 3.01 -1.29
N ALA A 75 10.98 3.30 -0.08
CA ALA A 75 11.63 2.38 0.85
C ALA A 75 11.23 2.75 2.29
N THR A 76 11.44 1.82 3.21
CA THR A 76 11.23 2.06 4.65
C THR A 76 12.40 2.81 5.27
N GLU A 77 13.61 2.56 4.77
CA GLU A 77 14.84 3.25 5.21
C GLU A 77 15.86 3.28 4.08
N ASP A 78 16.72 4.29 4.08
CA ASP A 78 17.93 4.38 3.25
C ASP A 78 18.97 5.24 3.97
N LYS A 79 20.26 4.87 3.86
CA LYS A 79 21.35 5.56 4.57
C LYS A 79 21.78 6.89 3.92
N ARG A 80 21.39 7.13 2.68
CA ARG A 80 21.93 8.24 1.88
C ARG A 80 20.86 9.15 1.28
N GLN A 81 19.64 8.67 1.16
CA GLN A 81 18.58 9.36 0.44
C GLN A 81 17.28 9.34 1.24
N PRO A 82 16.49 10.42 1.14
CA PRO A 82 15.19 10.47 1.81
C PRO A 82 14.24 9.40 1.26
N THR A 83 13.47 8.81 2.16
CA THR A 83 12.48 7.79 1.87
C THR A 83 11.07 8.30 2.09
N VAL A 84 10.08 7.56 1.60
CA VAL A 84 8.66 7.90 1.82
C VAL A 84 8.28 7.90 3.29
N LEU A 85 8.96 7.11 4.13
CA LEU A 85 8.72 7.10 5.58
C LEU A 85 9.18 8.40 6.27
N ASP A 86 10.18 9.08 5.72
CA ASP A 86 10.66 10.35 6.26
C ASP A 86 9.62 11.48 6.10
N LEU A 87 8.69 11.34 5.13
CA LEU A 87 7.61 12.29 4.89
C LEU A 87 6.41 12.10 5.85
N ILE A 88 6.34 10.96 6.53
CA ILE A 88 5.20 10.68 7.41
C ILE A 88 5.41 11.36 8.77
N PRO A 89 4.44 12.16 9.27
CA PRO A 89 4.50 12.75 10.59
C PRO A 89 4.69 11.69 11.69
N PRO A 90 5.50 11.97 12.74
CA PRO A 90 5.80 11.00 13.79
C PRO A 90 4.56 10.37 14.43
N GLU A 91 3.50 11.16 14.64
CA GLU A 91 2.23 10.74 15.23
C GLU A 91 1.44 9.74 14.36
N MET A 92 1.70 9.72 13.06
CA MET A 92 1.08 8.78 12.11
C MET A 92 1.93 7.52 11.87
N ARG A 93 3.20 7.52 12.34
CA ARG A 93 4.10 6.39 12.12
C ARG A 93 3.74 5.21 13.01
N ARG A 94 3.88 4.02 12.46
CA ARG A 94 3.83 2.74 13.19
C ARG A 94 5.10 1.94 12.88
N ARG A 95 5.46 1.01 13.77
CA ARG A 95 6.72 0.25 13.68
C ARG A 95 6.87 -0.52 12.37
N GLU A 96 5.78 -1.09 11.85
CA GLU A 96 5.78 -1.95 10.67
C GLU A 96 5.17 -1.27 9.43
N LEU A 97 5.00 0.06 9.49
CA LEU A 97 4.46 0.83 8.37
C LEU A 97 5.38 0.71 7.15
N ALA A 98 4.82 0.27 6.03
CA ALA A 98 5.55 0.08 4.78
C ALA A 98 4.73 0.51 3.56
N PRO A 99 5.37 0.92 2.46
CA PRO A 99 4.67 1.27 1.24
C PRO A 99 4.10 0.02 0.53
N VAL A 100 2.88 0.14 0.02
CA VAL A 100 2.22 -0.88 -0.79
C VAL A 100 2.71 -0.76 -2.24
N GLY A 101 3.68 -1.58 -2.57
CA GLY A 101 4.38 -1.52 -3.84
C GLY A 101 5.34 -0.33 -3.92
N ARG A 102 5.79 -0.03 -5.12
CA ARG A 102 6.82 0.98 -5.33
C ARG A 102 6.44 1.93 -6.47
N LEU A 103 6.83 3.19 -6.31
CA LEU A 103 6.98 4.17 -7.38
C LEU A 103 8.47 4.46 -7.53
N ASP A 104 8.91 4.73 -8.75
CA ASP A 104 10.28 5.13 -9.02
C ASP A 104 10.61 6.44 -8.28
N LYS A 105 11.89 6.73 -8.11
CA LYS A 105 12.34 7.93 -7.41
C LYS A 105 11.78 9.22 -8.03
N ASP A 106 11.73 9.28 -9.35
CA ASP A 106 11.25 10.41 -10.14
C ASP A 106 9.75 10.35 -10.46
N THR A 107 9.05 9.27 -10.10
CA THR A 107 7.61 9.12 -10.26
C THR A 107 6.86 9.67 -9.06
N GLU A 108 5.84 10.47 -9.33
CA GLU A 108 4.99 11.10 -8.31
C GLU A 108 3.67 10.34 -8.14
N GLY A 109 2.87 10.80 -7.16
CA GLY A 109 1.46 10.45 -7.06
C GLY A 109 1.09 9.56 -5.90
N LEU A 110 -0.06 8.91 -6.03
CA LEU A 110 -0.69 8.12 -4.99
C LEU A 110 0.19 6.94 -4.56
N LEU A 111 0.55 6.91 -3.29
CA LEU A 111 1.19 5.75 -2.65
C LEU A 111 0.45 5.42 -1.36
N LEU A 112 -0.02 4.18 -1.26
CA LEU A 112 -0.58 3.65 -0.01
C LEU A 112 0.55 3.15 0.87
N LEU A 113 0.49 3.46 2.18
CA LEU A 113 1.33 2.86 3.20
C LEU A 113 0.44 2.18 4.25
N THR A 114 0.84 1.00 4.68
CA THR A 114 0.13 0.24 5.73
C THR A 114 1.04 -0.77 6.41
N ASP A 115 0.64 -1.23 7.58
CA ASP A 115 1.20 -2.38 8.29
C ASP A 115 0.35 -3.66 8.07
N ASP A 116 -0.73 -3.59 7.24
CA ASP A 116 -1.57 -4.73 6.86
C ASP A 116 -0.91 -5.53 5.72
N GLY A 117 -0.20 -6.58 6.10
CA GLY A 117 0.49 -7.46 5.15
C GLY A 117 -0.45 -8.24 4.24
N GLU A 118 -1.67 -8.61 4.70
CA GLU A 118 -2.64 -9.32 3.88
C GLU A 118 -3.20 -8.43 2.77
N LEU A 119 -3.63 -7.22 3.12
CA LEU A 119 -4.10 -6.24 2.14
C LEU A 119 -2.99 -5.89 1.14
N THR A 120 -1.75 -5.67 1.63
CA THR A 120 -0.58 -5.40 0.78
C THR A 120 -0.37 -6.50 -0.26
N HIS A 121 -0.37 -7.77 0.17
CA HIS A 121 -0.19 -8.90 -0.72
C HIS A 121 -1.28 -8.96 -1.80
N ARG A 122 -2.54 -8.73 -1.44
CA ARG A 122 -3.66 -8.76 -2.40
C ARG A 122 -3.60 -7.61 -3.40
N LEU A 123 -3.29 -6.39 -2.95
CA LEU A 123 -3.17 -5.20 -3.81
C LEU A 123 -2.04 -5.31 -4.85
N LEU A 124 -0.98 -6.03 -4.51
CA LEU A 124 0.18 -6.19 -5.39
C LEU A 124 0.08 -7.41 -6.30
N SER A 125 -0.71 -8.41 -5.93
CA SER A 125 -0.87 -9.65 -6.70
C SER A 125 -1.73 -9.41 -7.94
N PRO A 126 -1.23 -9.78 -9.15
CA PRO A 126 -2.01 -9.67 -10.38
C PRO A 126 -3.33 -10.45 -10.36
N LYS A 127 -3.44 -11.47 -9.48
CA LYS A 127 -4.64 -12.30 -9.31
C LYS A 127 -5.90 -11.50 -8.95
N TYR A 128 -5.75 -10.40 -8.22
CA TYR A 128 -6.89 -9.59 -7.76
C TYR A 128 -7.23 -8.44 -8.71
N HIS A 129 -6.49 -8.30 -9.82
CA HIS A 129 -6.79 -7.34 -10.89
C HIS A 129 -6.97 -5.88 -10.44
N VAL A 130 -6.23 -5.47 -9.41
CA VAL A 130 -6.30 -4.09 -8.90
C VAL A 130 -5.63 -3.14 -9.88
N ASP A 131 -6.43 -2.31 -10.53
CA ASP A 131 -5.99 -1.34 -11.52
C ASP A 131 -5.12 -0.25 -10.88
N LYS A 132 -4.08 0.15 -11.58
CA LYS A 132 -3.22 1.30 -11.26
C LYS A 132 -3.24 2.26 -12.44
N VAL A 133 -3.72 3.46 -12.22
CA VAL A 133 -3.88 4.48 -13.29
C VAL A 133 -2.76 5.50 -13.17
N TYR A 134 -2.06 5.70 -14.26
CA TYR A 134 -0.97 6.65 -14.38
C TYR A 134 -1.28 7.70 -15.44
N TYR A 135 -1.02 8.96 -15.10
CA TYR A 135 -0.88 10.03 -16.07
C TYR A 135 0.58 10.09 -16.52
N ALA A 136 0.79 10.16 -17.81
CA ALA A 136 2.12 10.31 -18.40
C ALA A 136 2.16 11.46 -19.39
N ARG A 137 3.25 12.23 -19.37
CA ARG A 137 3.65 13.12 -20.45
C ARG A 137 4.91 12.52 -21.09
N VAL A 138 4.91 12.43 -22.41
CA VAL A 138 5.91 11.70 -23.19
C VAL A 138 6.52 12.57 -24.29
N GLU A 139 7.60 12.12 -24.90
CA GLU A 139 8.05 12.63 -26.19
C GLU A 139 7.14 12.11 -27.29
N GLY A 140 6.74 12.99 -28.23
CA GLY A 140 5.82 12.62 -29.30
C GLY A 140 4.35 12.63 -28.88
N VAL A 141 3.50 12.05 -29.70
CA VAL A 141 2.05 12.04 -29.53
C VAL A 141 1.55 10.60 -29.44
N PRO A 142 1.01 10.15 -28.30
CA PRO A 142 0.36 8.85 -28.20
C PRO A 142 -0.87 8.78 -29.12
N ASP A 143 -1.08 7.64 -29.76
CA ASP A 143 -2.13 7.46 -30.75
C ASP A 143 -2.93 6.16 -30.59
N ALA A 144 -3.87 5.91 -31.49
CA ALA A 144 -4.71 4.71 -31.48
C ALA A 144 -3.91 3.42 -31.72
N ALA A 145 -2.80 3.48 -32.46
CA ALA A 145 -1.95 2.31 -32.69
C ALA A 145 -1.16 1.92 -31.42
N ASP A 146 -0.79 2.91 -30.60
CA ASP A 146 -0.22 2.65 -29.29
C ASP A 146 -1.25 2.03 -28.35
N ALA A 147 -2.48 2.56 -28.35
CA ALA A 147 -3.58 2.02 -27.55
C ALA A 147 -3.88 0.55 -27.90
N ALA A 148 -3.91 0.22 -29.20
CA ALA A 148 -4.09 -1.15 -29.66
C ALA A 148 -2.95 -2.07 -29.20
N ALA A 149 -1.69 -1.64 -29.35
CA ALA A 149 -0.53 -2.40 -28.92
C ALA A 149 -0.52 -2.65 -27.40
N PHE A 150 -0.93 -1.67 -26.58
CA PHE A 150 -1.08 -1.84 -25.13
C PHE A 150 -2.15 -2.87 -24.78
N ALA A 151 -3.30 -2.83 -25.49
CA ALA A 151 -4.42 -3.76 -25.27
C ALA A 151 -4.07 -5.23 -25.59
N GLU A 152 -3.16 -5.47 -26.53
CA GLU A 152 -2.67 -6.81 -26.85
C GLU A 152 -1.60 -7.31 -25.84
N GLY A 153 -0.98 -6.38 -25.12
CA GLY A 153 0.18 -6.65 -24.27
C GLY A 153 1.49 -6.59 -25.06
N LEU A 154 2.49 -5.92 -24.49
CA LEU A 154 3.75 -5.64 -25.16
C LEU A 154 4.85 -6.62 -24.76
N LEU A 155 5.59 -7.12 -25.75
CA LEU A 155 6.87 -7.77 -25.54
C LEU A 155 7.97 -6.71 -25.56
N LEU A 156 8.65 -6.52 -24.44
CA LEU A 156 9.73 -5.55 -24.31
C LEU A 156 11.07 -6.12 -24.82
N GLY A 157 12.00 -5.22 -25.14
CA GLY A 157 13.28 -5.58 -25.76
C GLY A 157 14.18 -6.53 -24.96
N ASP A 158 13.94 -6.70 -23.67
CA ASP A 158 14.60 -7.67 -22.79
C ASP A 158 13.84 -9.00 -22.67
N GLY A 159 12.83 -9.23 -23.50
CA GLY A 159 12.01 -10.43 -23.49
C GLY A 159 10.87 -10.43 -22.45
N LEU A 160 10.67 -9.33 -21.73
CA LEU A 160 9.58 -9.24 -20.77
C LEU A 160 8.23 -9.10 -21.47
N GLN A 161 7.37 -10.12 -21.31
CA GLN A 161 5.97 -10.03 -21.75
C GLN A 161 5.16 -9.27 -20.71
N CYS A 162 4.60 -8.12 -21.12
CA CYS A 162 3.64 -7.35 -20.32
C CYS A 162 2.22 -7.90 -20.50
N LEU A 163 1.43 -7.86 -19.43
CA LEU A 163 -0.01 -8.13 -19.54
C LEU A 163 -0.70 -7.04 -20.37
N PRO A 164 -1.87 -7.33 -20.98
CA PRO A 164 -2.73 -6.33 -21.58
C PRO A 164 -2.95 -5.14 -20.66
N ALA A 165 -2.83 -3.95 -21.21
CA ALA A 165 -2.97 -2.70 -20.50
C ALA A 165 -3.82 -1.71 -21.32
N LYS A 166 -4.39 -0.70 -20.67
CA LYS A 166 -5.15 0.36 -21.37
C LYS A 166 -4.26 1.59 -21.51
N LEU A 167 -4.19 2.13 -22.72
CA LEU A 167 -3.63 3.44 -22.99
C LEU A 167 -4.73 4.34 -23.59
N GLU A 168 -4.89 5.52 -23.02
CA GLU A 168 -5.87 6.54 -23.45
C GLU A 168 -5.12 7.83 -23.79
N PRO A 169 -4.96 8.18 -25.06
CA PRO A 169 -4.45 9.49 -25.45
C PRO A 169 -5.36 10.62 -24.94
N LEU A 170 -4.77 11.65 -24.32
CA LEU A 170 -5.50 12.84 -23.85
C LEU A 170 -5.38 14.03 -24.81
N GLY A 171 -4.58 13.87 -25.86
CA GLY A 171 -4.20 14.92 -26.79
C GLY A 171 -2.78 15.45 -26.51
N GLY A 172 -2.14 15.97 -27.59
CA GLY A 172 -0.73 16.37 -27.49
C GLY A 172 0.17 15.22 -27.01
N SER A 173 1.05 15.50 -26.09
CA SER A 173 2.01 14.54 -25.55
C SER A 173 1.54 13.80 -24.29
N GLU A 174 0.24 13.79 -24.01
CA GLU A 174 -0.31 13.30 -22.75
C GLU A 174 -1.16 12.04 -22.93
N CYS A 175 -1.09 11.12 -21.97
CA CYS A 175 -1.94 9.94 -21.94
C CYS A 175 -2.19 9.43 -20.52
N LEU A 176 -3.26 8.61 -20.38
CA LEU A 176 -3.44 7.73 -19.23
C LEU A 176 -3.01 6.32 -19.56
N VAL A 177 -2.37 5.65 -18.62
CA VAL A 177 -2.01 4.24 -18.70
C VAL A 177 -2.58 3.51 -17.50
N THR A 178 -3.39 2.45 -17.74
CA THR A 178 -3.95 1.59 -16.69
C THR A 178 -3.32 0.21 -16.74
N LEU A 179 -2.73 -0.22 -15.61
CA LEU A 179 -2.05 -1.51 -15.47
C LEU A 179 -2.65 -2.31 -14.30
N ARG A 180 -2.57 -3.66 -14.40
CA ARG A 180 -2.92 -4.61 -13.32
C ARG A 180 -1.72 -5.30 -12.68
N GLU A 181 -0.54 -5.00 -13.15
CA GLU A 181 0.74 -5.49 -12.64
C GLU A 181 1.66 -4.33 -12.27
N GLY A 182 2.90 -4.59 -11.87
CA GLY A 182 3.83 -3.54 -11.47
C GLY A 182 5.28 -4.02 -11.58
N LYS A 183 5.74 -4.29 -12.81
CA LYS A 183 7.12 -4.67 -13.08
C LYS A 183 8.06 -3.46 -13.06
N PHE A 184 9.34 -3.71 -12.97
CA PHE A 184 10.36 -2.66 -12.90
C PHE A 184 10.24 -1.67 -14.06
N HIS A 185 10.02 -0.37 -13.74
CA HIS A 185 9.86 0.74 -14.68
C HIS A 185 8.83 0.48 -15.79
N GLN A 186 7.78 -0.30 -15.52
CA GLN A 186 6.94 -0.88 -16.57
C GLN A 186 6.30 0.16 -17.47
N VAL A 187 5.61 1.18 -16.94
CA VAL A 187 4.96 2.22 -17.75
C VAL A 187 5.97 2.93 -18.65
N LYS A 188 7.13 3.30 -18.10
CA LYS A 188 8.20 3.97 -18.84
C LYS A 188 8.73 3.10 -19.99
N ARG A 189 8.96 1.82 -19.71
CA ARG A 189 9.47 0.86 -20.71
C ARG A 189 8.45 0.57 -21.80
N MET A 190 7.18 0.42 -21.46
CA MET A 190 6.11 0.19 -22.42
C MET A 190 5.97 1.39 -23.36
N LEU A 191 5.93 2.63 -22.84
CA LEU A 191 5.86 3.83 -23.65
C LEU A 191 7.13 4.04 -24.50
N ALA A 192 8.31 3.81 -23.93
CA ALA A 192 9.57 3.89 -24.66
C ALA A 192 9.66 2.85 -25.81
N SER A 193 9.12 1.63 -25.64
CA SER A 193 9.06 0.62 -26.71
C SER A 193 8.20 1.04 -27.90
N ARG A 194 7.31 2.02 -27.68
CA ARG A 194 6.51 2.65 -28.73
C ARG A 194 7.12 3.94 -29.28
N GLY A 195 8.40 4.20 -28.96
CA GLY A 195 9.10 5.44 -29.37
C GLY A 195 8.60 6.71 -28.66
N LYS A 196 8.02 6.55 -27.46
CA LYS A 196 7.44 7.65 -26.67
C LYS A 196 8.04 7.66 -25.24
N PRO A 197 9.33 8.06 -25.09
CA PRO A 197 9.96 8.14 -23.76
C PRO A 197 9.17 9.03 -22.81
N VAL A 198 9.06 8.60 -21.55
CA VAL A 198 8.33 9.34 -20.51
C VAL A 198 9.15 10.51 -20.00
N LEU A 199 8.58 11.71 -20.05
CA LEU A 199 9.12 12.94 -19.49
C LEU A 199 8.59 13.22 -18.07
N TYR A 200 7.35 12.81 -17.78
CA TYR A 200 6.71 12.95 -16.48
C TYR A 200 5.75 11.79 -16.24
N LEU A 201 5.73 11.28 -15.01
CA LEU A 201 4.85 10.17 -14.62
C LEU A 201 4.27 10.40 -13.23
N LYS A 202 2.95 10.26 -13.12
CA LYS A 202 2.23 10.42 -11.87
C LYS A 202 1.16 9.33 -11.73
N ARG A 203 1.16 8.59 -10.63
CA ARG A 203 0.08 7.65 -10.33
C ARG A 203 -1.12 8.38 -9.74
N LEU A 204 -2.25 8.33 -10.45
CA LEU A 204 -3.49 8.99 -10.06
C LEU A 204 -4.40 8.11 -9.21
N ALA A 205 -4.32 6.77 -9.40
CA ALA A 205 -5.23 5.85 -8.73
C ALA A 205 -4.63 4.48 -8.49
N MET A 206 -5.16 3.78 -7.47
CA MET A 206 -4.88 2.38 -7.16
C MET A 206 -6.17 1.71 -6.66
N GLY A 207 -6.75 0.81 -7.48
CA GLY A 207 -8.09 0.29 -7.24
C GLY A 207 -9.13 1.41 -7.15
N PRO A 208 -9.95 1.43 -6.09
CA PRO A 208 -10.92 2.51 -5.87
C PRO A 208 -10.29 3.83 -5.40
N LEU A 209 -9.09 3.79 -4.83
CA LEU A 209 -8.43 4.99 -4.31
C LEU A 209 -8.04 5.95 -5.43
N ARG A 210 -8.28 7.23 -5.21
CA ARG A 210 -7.91 8.33 -6.11
C ARG A 210 -7.02 9.34 -5.39
N LEU A 211 -6.09 9.92 -6.12
CA LEU A 211 -5.31 11.05 -5.61
C LEU A 211 -6.15 12.32 -5.73
N GLU A 212 -6.44 12.92 -4.59
CA GLU A 212 -7.20 14.16 -4.52
C GLU A 212 -6.32 15.36 -4.93
N PRO A 213 -6.88 16.31 -5.71
CA PRO A 213 -6.15 17.52 -6.10
C PRO A 213 -5.66 18.35 -4.91
N GLU A 214 -6.40 18.31 -3.80
CA GLU A 214 -6.14 19.07 -2.58
C GLU A 214 -4.97 18.50 -1.75
N LEU A 215 -4.65 17.21 -1.91
CA LEU A 215 -3.51 16.61 -1.23
C LEU A 215 -2.21 17.00 -1.94
N ALA A 216 -1.50 17.96 -1.38
CA ALA A 216 -0.26 18.45 -1.97
C ALA A 216 0.85 17.38 -1.95
N ALA A 217 1.82 17.51 -2.87
CA ALA A 217 2.98 16.62 -2.92
C ALA A 217 3.76 16.64 -1.59
N GLY A 218 4.07 15.47 -1.06
CA GLY A 218 4.69 15.27 0.25
C GLY A 218 3.71 15.16 1.41
N GLN A 219 2.44 15.47 1.20
CA GLN A 219 1.41 15.31 2.24
C GLN A 219 0.82 13.91 2.26
N CYS A 220 0.39 13.49 3.44
CA CYS A 220 -0.34 12.24 3.65
C CYS A 220 -1.56 12.46 4.55
N ARG A 221 -2.51 11.54 4.44
CA ARG A 221 -3.68 11.44 5.31
C ARG A 221 -4.07 9.99 5.57
N PHE A 222 -4.83 9.76 6.61
CA PHE A 222 -5.48 8.45 6.79
C PHE A 222 -6.52 8.20 5.70
N LEU A 223 -6.74 6.93 5.35
CA LEU A 223 -7.92 6.54 4.58
C LEU A 223 -9.17 6.78 5.42
N THR A 224 -10.26 7.16 4.75
CA THR A 224 -11.58 7.13 5.40
C THR A 224 -12.07 5.69 5.56
N PRO A 225 -13.03 5.43 6.49
CA PRO A 225 -13.63 4.10 6.62
C PRO A 225 -14.23 3.57 5.30
N GLU A 226 -14.83 4.45 4.52
CA GLU A 226 -15.45 4.13 3.22
C GLU A 226 -14.39 3.75 2.17
N GLU A 227 -13.28 4.50 2.10
CA GLU A 227 -12.15 4.18 1.23
C GLU A 227 -11.55 2.83 1.59
N LEU A 228 -11.38 2.55 2.88
CA LEU A 228 -10.85 1.27 3.35
C LEU A 228 -11.81 0.11 3.03
N SER A 229 -13.12 0.28 3.24
CA SER A 229 -14.13 -0.72 2.91
C SER A 229 -14.10 -1.07 1.43
N THR A 230 -14.19 -0.07 0.55
CA THR A 230 -14.16 -0.28 -0.90
C THR A 230 -12.84 -0.86 -1.39
N LEU A 231 -11.71 -0.51 -0.74
CA LEU A 231 -10.40 -1.06 -1.07
C LEU A 231 -10.32 -2.56 -0.70
N ARG A 232 -10.84 -2.94 0.46
CA ARG A 232 -10.90 -4.33 0.91
C ARG A 232 -11.80 -5.18 0.00
N GLU A 233 -12.98 -4.68 -0.33
CA GLU A 233 -13.91 -5.33 -1.28
C GLU A 233 -13.24 -5.57 -2.64
N ALA A 234 -12.52 -4.57 -3.18
CA ALA A 234 -11.79 -4.71 -4.44
C ALA A 234 -10.67 -5.78 -4.39
N CYS A 235 -10.26 -6.17 -3.19
CA CYS A 235 -9.26 -7.22 -2.95
C CYS A 235 -9.89 -8.56 -2.51
N GLY A 236 -11.23 -8.64 -2.40
CA GLY A 236 -11.94 -9.82 -1.93
C GLY A 236 -11.71 -10.10 -0.41
N LEU A 237 -11.66 -9.01 0.40
CA LEU A 237 -11.56 -9.04 1.87
C LEU A 237 -12.87 -8.60 2.49
#